data_5d30f6e2bd57679934cef32aa02fe72f
#
_entry.id   5d30f6e2bd57679934cef32aa02fe72f
#
_cell.length_a   1.000
_cell.length_b   1.000
_cell.length_c   1.000
_cell.angle_alpha   90.00
_cell.angle_beta   90.00
_cell.angle_gamma   90.00
#
_symmetry.space_group_name_H-M   'P 1'
#
loop_
_entity.id
_entity.type
_entity.pdbx_description
1 polymer ?
#
loop_
_entity_poly.entity_id
_entity_poly.type
_entity_poly.pdbx_seq_one_letter_code
_entity_poly.pdbx_strand_id
1 'polypeptide(L)'
;MSEPITFVVAPDEANLRADAWVAKRYPALSKRLLRKWIDDGNLVLNNRVCSKGDRMVAGATVTLQAEPVEVTLQPNPAIAVNIVYEDEDLIAVNKPAGLDCQPNQVDETATLANGLLARYPTLAGIGDTALTCGILHRIDCGTSGLVLVAKSQAVYDAMRQQFSEHRVEKHYRALVRGTVTAAGKLEHRLAHNPRCPGRMVDADLWRDVKRPMRAVTSYRPLHPVKVGDLNCSFLDVCIFTGVTHQIRAQLSFAGFPILGDARYGGQVSDTPFSRHFLHAYTATFIHPRTQTQKTLKAPLTEDYQSLLGHLVN
;
A
#
# COMPACT_ATOMS: atom_id res chain seq x y z
N MET A 1 -19.12 -26.76 6.79
CA MET A 1 -19.23 -26.31 5.38
C MET A 1 -20.69 -25.93 5.19
N SER A 2 -20.96 -24.71 4.71
CA SER A 2 -22.32 -24.28 4.37
C SER A 2 -22.86 -25.13 3.22
N GLU A 3 -24.19 -25.40 3.21
CA GLU A 3 -24.81 -26.11 2.10
C GLU A 3 -24.70 -25.28 0.81
N PRO A 4 -24.51 -25.90 -0.36
CA PRO A 4 -24.48 -25.22 -1.65
C PRO A 4 -25.80 -24.48 -1.94
N ILE A 5 -25.74 -23.25 -2.37
CA ILE A 5 -26.90 -22.43 -2.71
C ILE A 5 -27.07 -22.45 -4.23
N THR A 6 -28.27 -22.78 -4.70
CA THR A 6 -28.56 -22.90 -6.14
C THR A 6 -29.52 -21.81 -6.60
N PHE A 7 -29.21 -21.18 -7.74
CA PHE A 7 -30.02 -20.17 -8.42
C PHE A 7 -30.29 -20.61 -9.87
N VAL A 8 -31.37 -20.11 -10.43
CA VAL A 8 -31.62 -20.14 -11.86
C VAL A 8 -31.43 -18.75 -12.42
N VAL A 9 -30.64 -18.59 -13.49
CA VAL A 9 -30.38 -17.32 -14.14
C VAL A 9 -31.65 -16.78 -14.78
N ALA A 10 -32.10 -15.61 -14.34
CA ALA A 10 -33.26 -14.94 -14.89
C ALA A 10 -33.00 -14.40 -16.31
N PRO A 11 -34.06 -14.23 -17.16
CA PRO A 11 -33.88 -13.70 -18.52
C PRO A 11 -33.18 -12.33 -18.59
N ASP A 12 -33.44 -11.44 -17.63
CA ASP A 12 -32.82 -10.11 -17.52
C ASP A 12 -31.35 -10.16 -17.04
N GLU A 13 -30.90 -11.30 -16.56
CA GLU A 13 -29.54 -11.55 -16.12
C GLU A 13 -28.68 -12.21 -17.21
N ALA A 14 -29.30 -12.58 -18.33
CA ALA A 14 -28.58 -13.17 -19.46
C ALA A 14 -27.49 -12.22 -19.98
N ASN A 15 -26.37 -12.79 -20.42
CA ASN A 15 -25.16 -12.10 -20.88
C ASN A 15 -24.39 -11.30 -19.81
N LEU A 16 -24.85 -11.20 -18.57
CA LEU A 16 -24.00 -10.66 -17.49
C LEU A 16 -22.75 -11.54 -17.35
N ARG A 17 -21.62 -10.90 -17.09
CA ARG A 17 -20.41 -11.64 -16.71
C ARG A 17 -20.61 -12.26 -15.33
N ALA A 18 -19.97 -13.39 -15.05
CA ALA A 18 -20.05 -14.07 -13.78
C ALA A 18 -19.68 -13.16 -12.59
N ASP A 19 -18.61 -12.36 -12.72
CA ASP A 19 -18.21 -11.41 -11.67
C ASP A 19 -19.26 -10.31 -11.44
N ALA A 20 -19.95 -9.86 -12.48
CA ALA A 20 -21.02 -8.86 -12.37
C ALA A 20 -22.31 -9.47 -11.79
N TRP A 21 -22.63 -10.71 -12.18
CA TRP A 21 -23.81 -11.42 -11.69
C TRP A 21 -23.72 -11.69 -10.18
N VAL A 22 -22.56 -12.13 -9.69
CA VAL A 22 -22.32 -12.31 -8.24
C VAL A 22 -22.33 -10.98 -7.51
N ALA A 23 -21.71 -9.92 -8.07
CA ALA A 23 -21.69 -8.60 -7.46
C ALA A 23 -23.09 -7.98 -7.30
N LYS A 24 -24.03 -8.29 -8.21
CA LYS A 24 -25.44 -7.86 -8.08
C LYS A 24 -26.12 -8.47 -6.85
N ARG A 25 -25.75 -9.71 -6.49
CA ARG A 25 -26.32 -10.44 -5.33
C ARG A 25 -25.64 -10.10 -4.01
N TYR A 26 -24.38 -9.75 -4.08
CA TYR A 26 -23.55 -9.43 -2.91
C TYR A 26 -22.94 -8.03 -3.04
N PRO A 27 -23.78 -6.96 -3.07
CA PRO A 27 -23.32 -5.58 -3.34
C PRO A 27 -22.41 -5.04 -2.24
N ALA A 28 -22.48 -5.56 -1.02
CA ALA A 28 -21.61 -5.20 0.09
C ALA A 28 -20.17 -5.71 -0.07
N LEU A 29 -19.96 -6.73 -0.93
CA LEU A 29 -18.64 -7.35 -1.10
C LEU A 29 -17.82 -6.66 -2.20
N SER A 30 -16.52 -6.52 -1.95
CA SER A 30 -15.63 -5.92 -2.94
C SER A 30 -15.52 -6.78 -4.21
N LYS A 31 -15.45 -6.14 -5.38
CA LYS A 31 -15.27 -6.84 -6.68
C LYS A 31 -14.00 -7.72 -6.70
N ARG A 32 -12.96 -7.33 -5.97
CA ARG A 32 -11.72 -8.10 -5.85
C ARG A 32 -11.95 -9.41 -5.11
N LEU A 33 -12.67 -9.35 -3.99
CA LEU A 33 -13.03 -10.52 -3.19
C LEU A 33 -13.88 -11.48 -4.02
N LEU A 34 -14.93 -10.98 -4.66
CA LEU A 34 -15.81 -11.80 -5.48
C LEU A 34 -15.07 -12.48 -6.64
N ARG A 35 -14.15 -11.78 -7.30
CA ARG A 35 -13.31 -12.38 -8.35
C ARG A 35 -12.40 -13.47 -7.84
N LYS A 36 -11.74 -13.26 -6.69
CA LYS A 36 -10.93 -14.30 -6.06
C LYS A 36 -11.80 -15.50 -5.67
N TRP A 37 -12.95 -15.25 -5.06
CA TRP A 37 -13.90 -16.27 -4.66
C TRP A 37 -14.38 -17.12 -5.86
N ILE A 38 -14.61 -16.50 -7.04
CA ILE A 38 -14.91 -17.22 -8.28
C ILE A 38 -13.68 -18.00 -8.77
N ASP A 39 -12.49 -17.37 -8.78
CA ASP A 39 -11.25 -18.01 -9.21
C ASP A 39 -10.88 -19.21 -8.32
N ASP A 40 -11.28 -19.21 -7.04
CA ASP A 40 -11.15 -20.33 -6.10
C ASP A 40 -12.17 -21.49 -6.37
N GLY A 41 -13.01 -21.39 -7.42
CA GLY A 41 -13.89 -22.44 -7.89
C GLY A 41 -15.25 -22.51 -7.18
N ASN A 42 -15.62 -21.50 -6.40
CA ASN A 42 -16.87 -21.49 -5.64
C ASN A 42 -18.13 -21.21 -6.47
N LEU A 43 -18.00 -20.83 -7.74
CA LEU A 43 -19.12 -20.61 -8.65
C LEU A 43 -19.16 -21.70 -9.72
N VAL A 44 -20.28 -22.39 -9.82
CA VAL A 44 -20.50 -23.48 -10.78
C VAL A 44 -21.70 -23.13 -11.66
N LEU A 45 -21.54 -23.16 -12.97
CA LEU A 45 -22.58 -22.92 -13.97
C LEU A 45 -22.86 -24.23 -14.74
N ASN A 46 -24.07 -24.77 -14.63
CA ASN A 46 -24.46 -26.04 -15.25
C ASN A 46 -23.43 -27.18 -15.02
N ASN A 47 -23.04 -27.40 -13.75
CA ASN A 47 -22.04 -28.37 -13.30
C ASN A 47 -20.59 -28.12 -13.77
N ARG A 48 -20.27 -26.97 -14.36
CA ARG A 48 -18.91 -26.58 -14.74
C ARG A 48 -18.45 -25.42 -13.85
N VAL A 49 -17.26 -25.52 -13.30
CA VAL A 49 -16.61 -24.40 -12.56
C VAL A 49 -16.52 -23.19 -13.49
N CYS A 50 -17.03 -22.07 -13.01
CA CYS A 50 -17.17 -20.83 -13.75
C CYS A 50 -15.91 -19.96 -13.59
N SER A 51 -15.46 -19.34 -14.67
CA SER A 51 -14.46 -18.27 -14.59
C SER A 51 -15.14 -16.90 -14.48
N LYS A 52 -14.46 -15.91 -13.94
CA LYS A 52 -14.98 -14.53 -13.78
C LYS A 52 -15.47 -13.88 -15.07
N GLY A 53 -14.98 -14.35 -16.20
CA GLY A 53 -15.31 -13.83 -17.54
C GLY A 53 -16.48 -14.56 -18.22
N ASP A 54 -16.91 -15.70 -17.69
CA ASP A 54 -18.01 -16.46 -18.27
C ASP A 54 -19.29 -15.64 -18.25
N ARG A 55 -20.16 -15.90 -19.23
CA ARG A 55 -21.44 -15.19 -19.33
C ARG A 55 -22.58 -16.08 -18.85
N MET A 56 -23.48 -15.45 -18.11
CA MET A 56 -24.72 -16.11 -17.64
C MET A 56 -25.64 -16.38 -18.83
N VAL A 57 -26.27 -17.55 -18.82
CA VAL A 57 -27.25 -17.98 -19.83
C VAL A 57 -28.60 -18.09 -19.14
N ALA A 58 -29.65 -17.49 -19.72
CA ALA A 58 -31.00 -17.60 -19.17
C ALA A 58 -31.45 -19.06 -18.97
N GLY A 59 -32.02 -19.35 -17.82
CA GLY A 59 -32.41 -20.70 -17.44
C GLY A 59 -31.30 -21.63 -16.99
N ALA A 60 -30.05 -21.20 -17.06
CA ALA A 60 -28.92 -21.99 -16.54
C ALA A 60 -28.95 -22.07 -15.01
N THR A 61 -28.50 -23.19 -14.48
CA THR A 61 -28.35 -23.39 -13.03
C THR A 61 -26.98 -22.90 -12.58
N VAL A 62 -26.96 -22.01 -11.59
CA VAL A 62 -25.76 -21.52 -10.92
C VAL A 62 -25.74 -22.02 -9.49
N THR A 63 -24.69 -22.72 -9.12
CA THR A 63 -24.49 -23.22 -7.74
C THR A 63 -23.31 -22.49 -7.10
N LEU A 64 -23.55 -21.90 -5.93
CA LEU A 64 -22.50 -21.38 -5.04
C LEU A 64 -22.09 -22.53 -4.11
N GLN A 65 -20.82 -22.97 -4.20
CA GLN A 65 -20.29 -24.06 -3.36
C GLN A 65 -20.12 -23.62 -1.91
N ALA A 66 -19.89 -22.34 -1.70
CA ALA A 66 -19.89 -21.68 -0.41
C ALA A 66 -20.45 -20.27 -0.59
N GLU A 67 -21.12 -19.74 0.42
CA GLU A 67 -21.54 -18.34 0.37
C GLU A 67 -20.32 -17.41 0.45
N PRO A 68 -20.22 -16.36 -0.40
CA PRO A 68 -19.15 -15.39 -0.24
C PRO A 68 -19.33 -14.66 1.09
N VAL A 69 -18.35 -14.82 1.97
CA VAL A 69 -18.38 -14.21 3.30
C VAL A 69 -17.82 -12.81 3.22
N GLU A 70 -18.45 -11.87 3.92
CA GLU A 70 -17.90 -10.53 4.12
C GLU A 70 -16.59 -10.67 4.89
N VAL A 71 -15.52 -10.14 4.27
CA VAL A 71 -14.22 -10.09 4.93
C VAL A 71 -14.22 -8.90 5.88
N THR A 72 -14.33 -9.17 7.15
CA THR A 72 -14.19 -8.16 8.19
C THR A 72 -12.75 -8.10 8.70
N LEU A 73 -12.23 -6.88 8.85
CA LEU A 73 -10.97 -6.67 9.52
C LEU A 73 -11.10 -7.14 10.99
N GLN A 74 -10.16 -7.96 11.46
CA GLN A 74 -10.15 -8.42 12.84
C GLN A 74 -9.30 -7.48 13.71
N PRO A 75 -9.79 -7.00 14.86
CA PRO A 75 -8.99 -6.19 15.76
C PRO A 75 -7.86 -7.02 16.39
N ASN A 76 -6.66 -6.45 16.50
CA ASN A 76 -5.53 -7.08 17.16
C ASN A 76 -4.85 -6.11 18.14
N PRO A 77 -5.15 -6.19 19.43
CA PRO A 77 -4.58 -5.29 20.45
C PRO A 77 -3.08 -5.52 20.71
N ALA A 78 -2.49 -6.63 20.24
CA ALA A 78 -1.05 -6.86 20.35
C ALA A 78 -0.23 -5.98 19.38
N ILE A 79 -0.86 -5.38 18.36
CA ILE A 79 -0.19 -4.48 17.44
C ILE A 79 -0.12 -3.08 18.04
N ALA A 80 1.08 -2.65 18.39
CA ALA A 80 1.32 -1.31 18.91
C ALA A 80 1.09 -0.24 17.83
N VAL A 81 0.27 0.77 18.13
CA VAL A 81 0.00 1.91 17.26
C VAL A 81 0.64 3.15 17.86
N ASN A 82 1.77 3.59 17.28
CA ASN A 82 2.49 4.77 17.72
C ASN A 82 1.90 6.03 17.05
N ILE A 83 1.03 6.75 17.78
CA ILE A 83 0.36 7.97 17.30
C ILE A 83 1.28 9.17 17.50
N VAL A 84 1.51 9.93 16.43
CA VAL A 84 2.31 11.17 16.44
C VAL A 84 1.45 12.42 16.30
N TYR A 85 0.21 12.26 15.89
CA TYR A 85 -0.78 13.32 15.81
C TYR A 85 -2.19 12.74 15.82
N GLU A 86 -3.10 13.41 16.48
CA GLU A 86 -4.54 13.10 16.46
C GLU A 86 -5.37 14.39 16.63
N ASP A 87 -6.42 14.52 15.83
CA ASP A 87 -7.49 15.48 16.03
C ASP A 87 -8.88 14.82 15.82
N GLU A 88 -9.92 15.61 15.61
CA GLU A 88 -11.27 15.08 15.40
C GLU A 88 -11.42 14.34 14.06
N ASP A 89 -10.60 14.68 13.05
CA ASP A 89 -10.72 14.20 11.67
C ASP A 89 -9.66 13.18 11.28
N LEU A 90 -8.44 13.33 11.80
CA LEU A 90 -7.26 12.60 11.34
C LEU A 90 -6.47 12.01 12.50
N ILE A 91 -5.87 10.86 12.22
CA ILE A 91 -4.81 10.26 13.02
C ILE A 91 -3.57 10.16 12.14
N ALA A 92 -2.40 10.46 12.69
CA ALA A 92 -1.11 10.17 12.05
C ALA A 92 -0.32 9.19 12.91
N VAL A 93 0.15 8.13 12.29
CA VAL A 93 0.87 7.04 12.94
C VAL A 93 2.31 7.01 12.45
N ASN A 94 3.27 6.82 13.35
CA ASN A 94 4.63 6.44 13.01
C ASN A 94 4.71 4.91 12.94
N LYS A 95 4.48 4.35 11.74
CA LYS A 95 4.52 2.90 11.52
C LYS A 95 5.94 2.37 11.69
N PRO A 96 6.18 1.33 12.46
CA PRO A 96 7.48 0.66 12.50
C PRO A 96 7.77 -0.04 11.16
N ALA A 97 9.03 -0.30 10.88
CA ALA A 97 9.42 -1.21 9.80
C ALA A 97 9.06 -2.65 10.19
N GLY A 98 8.80 -3.50 9.18
CA GLY A 98 8.40 -4.89 9.37
C GLY A 98 6.90 -5.09 9.55
N LEU A 99 6.10 -4.02 9.63
CA LEU A 99 4.65 -4.08 9.76
C LEU A 99 3.98 -3.65 8.45
N ASP A 100 3.05 -4.46 7.94
CA ASP A 100 2.21 -4.08 6.80
C ASP A 100 1.13 -3.06 7.22
N CYS A 101 0.76 -2.16 6.30
CA CYS A 101 -0.30 -1.19 6.58
C CYS A 101 -1.68 -1.85 6.68
N GLN A 102 -1.95 -2.82 5.82
CA GLN A 102 -3.25 -3.47 5.67
C GLN A 102 -3.04 -4.94 5.33
N PRO A 103 -4.00 -5.82 5.63
CA PRO A 103 -3.95 -7.21 5.23
C PRO A 103 -3.84 -7.37 3.70
N ASN A 104 -2.95 -8.24 3.26
CA ASN A 104 -2.84 -8.68 1.87
C ASN A 104 -3.73 -9.89 1.63
N GLN A 105 -3.97 -10.68 2.67
CA GLN A 105 -4.86 -11.86 2.71
C GLN A 105 -5.92 -11.68 3.79
N VAL A 106 -7.02 -12.40 3.65
CA VAL A 106 -8.22 -12.25 4.51
C VAL A 106 -7.96 -12.64 5.96
N ASP A 107 -7.11 -13.62 6.17
CA ASP A 107 -6.75 -14.20 7.46
C ASP A 107 -5.56 -13.51 8.14
N GLU A 108 -4.98 -12.51 7.50
CA GLU A 108 -3.86 -11.77 8.05
C GLU A 108 -4.34 -10.78 9.12
N THR A 109 -3.89 -10.98 10.35
CA THR A 109 -4.30 -10.20 11.52
C THR A 109 -3.18 -9.37 12.15
N ALA A 110 -1.97 -9.39 11.56
CA ALA A 110 -0.79 -8.72 12.09
C ALA A 110 -0.41 -7.49 11.24
N THR A 111 -1.36 -6.54 11.07
CA THR A 111 -1.12 -5.31 10.30
C THR A 111 -1.48 -4.06 11.11
N LEU A 112 -1.04 -2.89 10.64
CA LEU A 112 -1.39 -1.61 11.26
C LEU A 112 -2.91 -1.41 11.33
N ALA A 113 -3.65 -1.82 10.30
CA ALA A 113 -5.10 -1.72 10.28
C ALA A 113 -5.76 -2.51 11.41
N ASN A 114 -5.24 -3.73 11.72
CA ASN A 114 -5.75 -4.55 12.82
C ASN A 114 -5.51 -3.89 14.20
N GLY A 115 -4.32 -3.27 14.38
CA GLY A 115 -4.01 -2.51 15.59
C GLY A 115 -4.84 -1.24 15.74
N LEU A 116 -5.04 -0.52 14.62
CA LEU A 116 -5.91 0.67 14.58
C LEU A 116 -7.34 0.32 14.93
N LEU A 117 -7.89 -0.76 14.37
CA LEU A 117 -9.25 -1.20 14.67
C LEU A 117 -9.43 -1.60 16.14
N ALA A 118 -8.42 -2.24 16.74
CA ALA A 118 -8.45 -2.58 18.17
C ALA A 118 -8.49 -1.34 19.07
N ARG A 119 -7.74 -0.28 18.69
CA ARG A 119 -7.68 0.97 19.45
C ARG A 119 -8.85 1.92 19.16
N TYR A 120 -9.34 1.92 17.92
CA TYR A 120 -10.42 2.77 17.42
C TYR A 120 -11.46 1.94 16.67
N PRO A 121 -12.40 1.29 17.39
CA PRO A 121 -13.43 0.46 16.75
C PRO A 121 -14.32 1.23 15.76
N THR A 122 -14.42 2.55 15.91
CA THR A 122 -15.18 3.45 15.01
C THR A 122 -14.57 3.56 13.61
N LEU A 123 -13.34 3.11 13.40
CA LEU A 123 -12.72 3.06 12.07
C LEU A 123 -13.22 1.90 11.21
N ALA A 124 -14.00 0.98 11.78
CA ALA A 124 -14.60 -0.12 11.03
C ALA A 124 -15.41 0.41 9.83
N GLY A 125 -15.16 -0.13 8.64
CA GLY A 125 -15.87 0.22 7.41
C GLY A 125 -15.48 1.56 6.78
N ILE A 126 -14.62 2.37 7.39
CA ILE A 126 -14.12 3.61 6.76
C ILE A 126 -13.11 3.25 5.67
N GLY A 127 -13.38 3.69 4.43
CA GLY A 127 -12.48 3.54 3.28
C GLY A 127 -13.08 2.80 2.10
N ASP A 128 -12.21 2.42 1.13
CA ASP A 128 -12.63 1.77 -0.12
C ASP A 128 -13.03 0.29 0.06
N THR A 129 -12.64 -0.34 1.17
CA THR A 129 -12.93 -1.74 1.49
C THR A 129 -13.04 -1.92 3.01
N ALA A 130 -13.66 -3.00 3.46
CA ALA A 130 -13.73 -3.35 4.88
C ALA A 130 -12.35 -3.49 5.55
N LEU A 131 -11.28 -3.74 4.79
CA LEU A 131 -9.92 -3.86 5.30
C LEU A 131 -9.15 -2.53 5.36
N THR A 132 -9.76 -1.42 4.92
CA THR A 132 -9.06 -0.12 4.79
C THR A 132 -8.85 0.56 6.15
N CYS A 133 -9.83 0.47 7.06
CA CYS A 133 -9.75 1.03 8.42
C CYS A 133 -9.29 2.50 8.44
N GLY A 134 -9.83 3.33 7.54
CA GLY A 134 -9.50 4.75 7.43
C GLY A 134 -8.10 5.07 6.87
N ILE A 135 -7.25 4.09 6.61
CA ILE A 135 -5.87 4.31 6.12
C ILE A 135 -5.90 4.96 4.74
N LEU A 136 -5.35 6.17 4.64
CA LEU A 136 -5.40 7.02 3.44
C LEU A 136 -4.35 6.66 2.38
N HIS A 137 -3.20 6.15 2.78
CA HIS A 137 -2.11 5.71 1.90
C HIS A 137 -1.30 4.61 2.55
N ARG A 138 -0.45 3.97 1.78
CA ARG A 138 0.41 2.89 2.28
C ARG A 138 1.88 3.19 2.02
N ILE A 139 2.71 2.65 2.89
CA ILE A 139 4.16 2.53 2.73
C ILE A 139 4.52 1.04 2.80
N ASP A 140 5.65 0.66 2.23
CA ASP A 140 6.09 -0.74 2.18
C ASP A 140 6.26 -1.32 3.58
N CYS A 141 6.18 -2.63 3.73
CA CYS A 141 6.37 -3.34 5.00
C CYS A 141 7.67 -2.91 5.68
N GLY A 142 8.81 -2.97 4.98
CA GLY A 142 10.12 -2.56 5.52
C GLY A 142 10.36 -1.05 5.60
N THR A 143 9.42 -0.21 5.12
CA THR A 143 9.48 1.25 5.27
C THR A 143 8.83 1.66 6.59
N SER A 144 9.52 2.46 7.39
CA SER A 144 8.98 3.08 8.60
C SER A 144 8.41 4.48 8.33
N GLY A 145 7.65 5.04 9.29
CA GLY A 145 7.25 6.43 9.29
C GLY A 145 5.77 6.69 9.11
N LEU A 146 5.46 7.88 8.63
CA LEU A 146 4.14 8.49 8.67
C LEU A 146 3.12 7.74 7.81
N VAL A 147 2.01 7.37 8.43
CA VAL A 147 0.79 6.88 7.78
C VAL A 147 -0.39 7.71 8.29
N LEU A 148 -1.18 8.27 7.36
CA LEU A 148 -2.36 9.07 7.67
C LEU A 148 -3.61 8.19 7.66
N VAL A 149 -4.52 8.45 8.61
CA VAL A 149 -5.75 7.70 8.81
C VAL A 149 -6.91 8.70 9.00
N ALA A 150 -7.99 8.52 8.30
CA ALA A 150 -9.22 9.31 8.43
C ALA A 150 -10.14 8.70 9.49
N LYS A 151 -10.79 9.54 10.31
CA LYS A 151 -11.71 9.12 11.37
C LYS A 151 -13.17 9.06 10.90
N SER A 152 -13.47 9.49 9.66
CA SER A 152 -14.79 9.37 9.05
C SER A 152 -14.69 9.15 7.53
N GLN A 153 -15.75 8.63 6.92
CA GLN A 153 -15.79 8.42 5.47
C GLN A 153 -15.67 9.74 4.69
N ALA A 154 -16.32 10.81 5.15
CA ALA A 154 -16.24 12.12 4.50
C ALA A 154 -14.81 12.69 4.48
N VAL A 155 -14.07 12.55 5.58
CA VAL A 155 -12.65 12.93 5.66
C VAL A 155 -11.79 12.02 4.79
N TYR A 156 -12.10 10.73 4.76
CA TYR A 156 -11.42 9.77 3.89
C TYR A 156 -11.55 10.19 2.42
N ASP A 157 -12.75 10.44 1.95
CA ASP A 157 -13.01 10.81 0.55
C ASP A 157 -12.32 12.13 0.17
N ALA A 158 -12.41 13.15 1.03
CA ALA A 158 -11.76 14.44 0.81
C ALA A 158 -10.22 14.32 0.73
N MET A 159 -9.63 13.54 1.61
CA MET A 159 -8.18 13.29 1.60
C MET A 159 -7.76 12.43 0.41
N ARG A 160 -8.53 11.38 0.06
CA ARG A 160 -8.27 10.54 -1.11
C ARG A 160 -8.29 11.34 -2.41
N GLN A 161 -9.17 12.33 -2.50
CA GLN A 161 -9.16 13.27 -3.62
C GLN A 161 -7.82 14.03 -3.70
N GLN A 162 -7.32 14.57 -2.59
CA GLN A 162 -6.02 15.26 -2.58
C GLN A 162 -4.85 14.33 -2.98
N PHE A 163 -4.87 13.06 -2.54
CA PHE A 163 -3.88 12.07 -2.97
C PHE A 163 -3.97 11.79 -4.48
N SER A 164 -5.17 11.64 -5.03
CA SER A 164 -5.39 11.36 -6.45
C SER A 164 -5.00 12.53 -7.35
N GLU A 165 -5.17 13.74 -6.88
CA GLU A 165 -4.79 15.00 -7.55
C GLU A 165 -3.31 15.37 -7.33
N HIS A 166 -2.53 14.51 -6.64
CA HIS A 166 -1.12 14.74 -6.31
C HIS A 166 -0.87 16.03 -5.51
N ARG A 167 -1.83 16.45 -4.69
CA ARG A 167 -1.73 17.65 -3.84
C ARG A 167 -1.14 17.38 -2.46
N VAL A 168 -0.92 16.10 -2.11
CA VAL A 168 -0.23 15.71 -0.88
C VAL A 168 1.25 15.59 -1.15
N GLU A 169 2.03 16.50 -0.62
CA GLU A 169 3.49 16.46 -0.69
C GLU A 169 4.04 15.53 0.39
N LYS A 170 4.88 14.57 0.00
CA LYS A 170 5.44 13.57 0.92
C LYS A 170 6.95 13.61 0.87
N HIS A 171 7.58 13.85 2.02
CA HIS A 171 9.02 13.74 2.16
C HIS A 171 9.41 12.47 2.90
N TYR A 172 10.46 11.87 2.40
CA TYR A 172 11.09 10.68 2.97
C TYR A 172 12.52 10.98 3.34
N ARG A 173 13.02 10.25 4.32
CA ARG A 173 14.44 10.15 4.60
C ARG A 173 14.95 8.82 4.07
N ALA A 174 15.98 8.87 3.25
CA ALA A 174 16.60 7.68 2.67
C ALA A 174 18.09 7.68 2.95
N LEU A 175 18.62 6.55 3.40
CA LEU A 175 20.05 6.32 3.45
C LEU A 175 20.43 5.45 2.24
N VAL A 176 21.26 5.97 1.34
CA VAL A 176 21.63 5.30 0.10
C VAL A 176 23.11 4.94 0.08
N ARG A 177 23.48 3.91 -0.66
CA ARG A 177 24.87 3.57 -0.95
C ARG A 177 25.44 4.52 -1.98
N GLY A 178 26.68 4.96 -1.78
CA GLY A 178 27.38 5.88 -2.66
C GLY A 178 27.28 7.33 -2.22
N THR A 179 28.08 8.17 -2.88
CA THR A 179 28.18 9.60 -2.60
C THR A 179 27.30 10.37 -3.58
N VAL A 180 26.23 10.97 -3.05
CA VAL A 180 25.35 11.86 -3.80
C VAL A 180 25.77 13.30 -3.52
N THR A 181 26.27 14.01 -4.55
CA THR A 181 26.84 15.36 -4.40
C THR A 181 25.88 16.47 -4.79
N ALA A 182 24.83 16.18 -5.55
CA ALA A 182 23.88 17.17 -6.04
C ALA A 182 22.44 16.68 -5.92
N ALA A 183 21.51 17.63 -5.85
CA ALA A 183 20.07 17.36 -5.96
C ALA A 183 19.73 16.88 -7.37
N GLY A 184 18.70 16.07 -7.47
CA GLY A 184 18.25 15.54 -8.75
C GLY A 184 16.75 15.25 -8.79
N LYS A 185 16.27 14.99 -10.00
CA LYS A 185 14.90 14.56 -10.28
C LYS A 185 14.93 13.32 -11.14
N LEU A 186 14.18 12.32 -10.75
CA LEU A 186 14.02 11.04 -11.45
C LEU A 186 12.60 10.94 -11.95
N GLU A 187 12.45 10.64 -13.22
CA GLU A 187 11.16 10.43 -13.85
C GLU A 187 11.22 9.16 -14.70
N HIS A 188 10.36 8.19 -14.36
CA HIS A 188 10.28 6.89 -15.03
C HIS A 188 8.82 6.47 -15.17
N ARG A 189 8.58 5.54 -16.07
CA ARG A 189 7.32 4.78 -16.13
C ARG A 189 7.55 3.43 -15.46
N LEU A 190 7.08 3.28 -14.24
CA LEU A 190 7.28 2.06 -13.45
C LEU A 190 6.18 1.04 -13.72
N ALA A 191 6.56 -0.21 -13.90
CA ALA A 191 5.64 -1.33 -14.04
C ALA A 191 6.13 -2.55 -13.23
N HIS A 192 5.21 -3.47 -12.93
CA HIS A 192 5.59 -4.74 -12.31
C HIS A 192 6.44 -5.57 -13.26
N ASN A 193 7.54 -6.12 -12.73
CA ASN A 193 8.39 -7.05 -13.49
C ASN A 193 7.60 -8.35 -13.76
N PRO A 194 7.37 -8.72 -15.03
CA PRO A 194 6.63 -9.94 -15.36
C PRO A 194 7.37 -11.23 -14.97
N ARG A 195 8.71 -11.16 -14.81
CA ARG A 195 9.57 -12.32 -14.49
C ARG A 195 9.93 -12.42 -13.02
N CYS A 196 9.72 -11.34 -12.24
CA CYS A 196 10.05 -11.30 -10.81
C CYS A 196 8.92 -10.60 -10.05
N PRO A 197 7.90 -11.33 -9.59
CA PRO A 197 6.79 -10.76 -8.83
C PRO A 197 7.26 -9.91 -7.65
N GLY A 198 6.62 -8.78 -7.43
CA GLY A 198 6.94 -7.86 -6.35
C GLY A 198 8.15 -6.93 -6.60
N ARG A 199 8.78 -6.98 -7.80
CA ARG A 199 9.79 -6.00 -8.23
C ARG A 199 9.20 -5.05 -9.26
N MET A 200 9.55 -3.78 -9.19
CA MET A 200 9.24 -2.78 -10.23
C MET A 200 10.42 -2.62 -11.17
N VAL A 201 10.11 -2.34 -12.43
CA VAL A 201 11.09 -2.08 -13.50
C VAL A 201 10.72 -0.79 -14.22
N ASP A 202 11.69 -0.20 -14.92
CA ASP A 202 11.44 0.88 -15.86
C ASP A 202 10.78 0.29 -17.12
N ALA A 203 9.53 0.71 -17.36
CA ALA A 203 8.74 0.19 -18.47
C ALA A 203 9.32 0.53 -19.85
N ASP A 204 10.14 1.57 -19.94
CA ASP A 204 10.75 1.99 -21.21
C ASP A 204 11.95 1.11 -21.58
N LEU A 205 12.49 0.35 -20.62
CA LEU A 205 13.58 -0.60 -20.80
C LEU A 205 13.13 -2.07 -20.87
N TRP A 206 11.85 -2.36 -20.62
CA TRP A 206 11.30 -3.71 -20.54
C TRP A 206 10.16 -3.94 -21.54
N ARG A 207 10.16 -5.10 -22.19
CA ARG A 207 9.06 -5.55 -23.05
C ARG A 207 7.99 -6.27 -22.21
N ASP A 208 6.77 -6.29 -22.72
CA ASP A 208 5.63 -7.04 -22.16
C ASP A 208 5.18 -6.62 -20.75
N VAL A 209 5.55 -5.41 -20.30
CA VAL A 209 5.05 -4.84 -19.05
C VAL A 209 3.62 -4.35 -19.17
N LYS A 210 2.84 -4.52 -18.12
CA LYS A 210 1.42 -4.12 -18.10
C LYS A 210 1.24 -2.90 -17.20
N ARG A 211 0.38 -1.96 -17.66
CA ARG A 211 -0.07 -0.79 -16.89
C ARG A 211 1.07 0.02 -16.27
N PRO A 212 2.01 0.54 -17.08
CA PRO A 212 3.06 1.39 -16.56
C PRO A 212 2.49 2.67 -15.98
N MET A 213 3.02 3.11 -14.83
CA MET A 213 2.59 4.30 -14.09
C MET A 213 3.73 5.31 -14.05
N ARG A 214 3.41 6.57 -14.35
CA ARG A 214 4.37 7.67 -14.23
C ARG A 214 4.76 7.85 -12.77
N ALA A 215 6.05 7.91 -12.50
CA ALA A 215 6.63 8.08 -11.18
C ALA A 215 7.67 9.22 -11.22
N VAL A 216 7.48 10.21 -10.36
CA VAL A 216 8.37 11.38 -10.26
C VAL A 216 8.88 11.48 -8.83
N THR A 217 10.20 11.48 -8.67
CA THR A 217 10.89 11.59 -7.40
C THR A 217 11.97 12.66 -7.50
N SER A 218 11.92 13.64 -6.60
CA SER A 218 13.01 14.61 -6.41
C SER A 218 13.81 14.21 -5.18
N TYR A 219 15.12 14.42 -5.21
CA TYR A 219 15.97 14.15 -4.07
C TYR A 219 17.05 15.23 -3.91
N ARG A 220 17.47 15.44 -2.68
CA ARG A 220 18.64 16.29 -2.36
C ARG A 220 19.46 15.63 -1.25
N PRO A 221 20.80 15.67 -1.33
CA PRO A 221 21.65 15.20 -0.25
C PRO A 221 21.52 16.14 0.96
N LEU A 222 21.46 15.54 2.14
CA LEU A 222 21.49 16.24 3.41
C LEU A 222 22.92 16.19 3.99
N HIS A 223 23.44 14.96 4.15
CA HIS A 223 24.77 14.72 4.72
C HIS A 223 25.41 13.49 4.09
N PRO A 224 26.74 13.48 3.88
CA PRO A 224 27.50 12.25 3.68
C PRO A 224 27.52 11.46 5.00
N VAL A 225 27.46 10.14 4.91
CA VAL A 225 27.46 9.23 6.08
C VAL A 225 28.41 8.08 5.80
N LYS A 226 29.21 7.68 6.80
CA LYS A 226 29.96 6.42 6.75
C LYS A 226 29.25 5.35 7.57
N VAL A 227 29.07 4.18 6.98
CA VAL A 227 28.53 2.99 7.62
C VAL A 227 29.56 1.88 7.49
N GLY A 228 30.36 1.67 8.52
CA GLY A 228 31.62 0.92 8.38
C GLY A 228 32.51 1.58 7.33
N ASP A 229 33.00 0.78 6.39
CA ASP A 229 33.83 1.28 5.26
C ASP A 229 33.02 1.82 4.08
N LEU A 230 31.70 1.76 4.13
CA LEU A 230 30.84 2.21 3.04
C LEU A 230 30.63 3.72 3.06
N ASN A 231 30.85 4.37 1.92
CA ASN A 231 30.36 5.71 1.70
C ASN A 231 28.86 5.66 1.38
N CYS A 232 28.08 6.37 2.16
CA CYS A 232 26.64 6.49 2.04
C CYS A 232 26.25 7.97 1.98
N SER A 233 25.03 8.25 1.56
CA SER A 233 24.45 9.58 1.60
C SER A 233 23.07 9.54 2.25
N PHE A 234 22.83 10.47 3.16
CA PHE A 234 21.51 10.70 3.75
C PHE A 234 20.77 11.71 2.90
N LEU A 235 19.59 11.32 2.40
CA LEU A 235 18.82 12.11 1.45
C LEU A 235 17.48 12.56 2.02
N ASP A 236 17.04 13.75 1.61
CA ASP A 236 15.65 14.16 1.58
C ASP A 236 15.07 13.81 0.21
N VAL A 237 13.99 13.05 0.19
CA VAL A 237 13.36 12.57 -1.03
C VAL A 237 11.91 13.03 -1.03
N CYS A 238 11.48 13.75 -2.07
CA CYS A 238 10.12 14.27 -2.21
C CYS A 238 9.39 13.54 -3.33
N ILE A 239 8.15 13.12 -3.06
CA ILE A 239 7.24 12.51 -4.05
C ILE A 239 5.84 13.10 -3.93
N PHE A 240 5.17 13.26 -5.08
CA PHE A 240 3.74 13.54 -5.17
C PHE A 240 2.97 12.31 -5.65
N THR A 241 3.56 11.49 -6.50
CA THR A 241 3.03 10.19 -6.93
C THR A 241 3.19 9.12 -5.84
N GLY A 242 2.53 7.98 -5.98
CA GLY A 242 2.56 6.89 -4.99
C GLY A 242 2.57 5.52 -5.68
N VAL A 243 3.56 5.28 -6.54
CA VAL A 243 3.74 3.98 -7.21
C VAL A 243 4.45 3.00 -6.29
N THR A 244 4.07 1.73 -6.36
CA THR A 244 4.71 0.66 -5.58
C THR A 244 6.23 0.71 -5.72
N HIS A 245 6.95 0.66 -4.60
CA HIS A 245 8.42 0.73 -4.52
C HIS A 245 9.08 1.91 -5.25
N GLN A 246 8.35 2.99 -5.53
CA GLN A 246 8.79 4.08 -6.39
C GLN A 246 10.20 4.58 -6.04
N ILE A 247 10.41 5.03 -4.83
CA ILE A 247 11.68 5.61 -4.37
C ILE A 247 12.80 4.57 -4.44
N ARG A 248 12.53 3.35 -3.99
CA ARG A 248 13.47 2.23 -3.96
C ARG A 248 13.97 1.87 -5.35
N ALA A 249 13.04 1.72 -6.31
CA ALA A 249 13.36 1.39 -7.69
C ALA A 249 14.13 2.54 -8.37
N GLN A 250 13.63 3.77 -8.27
CA GLN A 250 14.21 4.91 -8.98
C GLN A 250 15.60 5.27 -8.47
N LEU A 251 15.83 5.27 -7.15
CA LEU A 251 17.17 5.51 -6.60
C LEU A 251 18.15 4.39 -7.01
N SER A 252 17.69 3.13 -7.07
CA SER A 252 18.51 2.03 -7.57
C SER A 252 18.87 2.21 -9.06
N PHE A 253 17.92 2.63 -9.91
CA PHE A 253 18.20 2.90 -11.33
C PHE A 253 19.20 4.05 -11.51
N ALA A 254 19.18 5.01 -10.61
CA ALA A 254 20.15 6.11 -10.60
C ALA A 254 21.54 5.73 -10.04
N GLY A 255 21.75 4.46 -9.66
CA GLY A 255 23.02 3.99 -9.09
C GLY A 255 23.19 4.24 -7.59
N PHE A 256 22.16 4.70 -6.90
CA PHE A 256 22.15 4.97 -5.46
C PHE A 256 21.13 4.09 -4.70
N PRO A 257 21.28 2.75 -4.69
CA PRO A 257 20.33 1.88 -4.04
C PRO A 257 20.23 2.20 -2.53
N ILE A 258 19.02 2.09 -1.98
CA ILE A 258 18.79 2.32 -0.55
C ILE A 258 19.52 1.26 0.26
N LEU A 259 20.27 1.66 1.27
CA LEU A 259 21.01 0.76 2.15
C LEU A 259 20.07 -0.27 2.79
N GLY A 260 20.46 -1.54 2.75
CA GLY A 260 19.66 -2.66 3.27
C GLY A 260 18.55 -3.15 2.33
N ASP A 261 18.40 -2.57 1.13
CA ASP A 261 17.37 -3.02 0.20
C ASP A 261 17.83 -4.24 -0.62
N ALA A 262 17.51 -5.43 -0.14
CA ALA A 262 17.84 -6.68 -0.81
C ALA A 262 17.22 -6.82 -2.20
N ARG A 263 16.07 -6.17 -2.43
CA ARG A 263 15.32 -6.29 -3.71
C ARG A 263 15.89 -5.41 -4.81
N TYR A 264 16.53 -4.29 -4.45
CA TYR A 264 17.02 -3.29 -5.38
C TYR A 264 18.53 -3.05 -5.28
N GLY A 265 19.29 -4.01 -4.74
CA GLY A 265 20.76 -3.98 -4.76
C GLY A 265 21.41 -3.15 -3.65
N GLY A 266 20.65 -2.77 -2.65
CA GLY A 266 21.16 -2.02 -1.49
C GLY A 266 21.68 -2.90 -0.36
N GLN A 267 21.53 -4.23 -0.47
CA GLN A 267 22.02 -5.15 0.53
C GLN A 267 23.56 -5.11 0.60
N VAL A 268 24.08 -5.21 1.79
CA VAL A 268 25.51 -5.24 2.07
C VAL A 268 25.81 -6.54 2.82
N SER A 269 26.76 -7.31 2.32
CA SER A 269 27.24 -8.50 3.01
C SER A 269 27.80 -8.11 4.38
N ASP A 270 27.63 -8.98 5.34
CA ASP A 270 28.15 -8.83 6.71
C ASP A 270 27.64 -7.63 7.52
N THR A 271 26.48 -7.08 7.11
CA THR A 271 25.80 -6.04 7.89
C THR A 271 24.49 -6.57 8.50
N PRO A 272 24.13 -6.15 9.73
CA PRO A 272 22.91 -6.60 10.41
C PRO A 272 21.63 -5.93 9.88
N PHE A 273 21.66 -5.38 8.66
CA PHE A 273 20.51 -4.65 8.13
C PHE A 273 19.42 -5.59 7.66
N SER A 274 18.36 -5.69 8.44
CA SER A 274 17.18 -6.51 8.14
C SER A 274 16.14 -5.82 7.24
N ARG A 275 16.33 -4.52 6.93
CA ARG A 275 15.39 -3.70 6.15
C ARG A 275 16.08 -2.64 5.29
N HIS A 276 15.35 -2.11 4.32
CA HIS A 276 15.80 -0.91 3.61
C HIS A 276 15.60 0.36 4.47
N PHE A 277 16.63 1.22 4.52
CA PHE A 277 16.60 2.47 5.27
C PHE A 277 15.85 3.57 4.51
N LEU A 278 14.53 3.45 4.52
CA LEU A 278 13.57 4.41 4.00
C LEU A 278 12.53 4.71 5.08
N HIS A 279 12.27 6.00 5.31
CA HIS A 279 11.37 6.48 6.33
C HIS A 279 10.46 7.58 5.79
N ALA A 280 9.15 7.41 5.84
CA ALA A 280 8.17 8.43 5.52
C ALA A 280 8.19 9.50 6.62
N TYR A 281 8.81 10.66 6.31
CA TYR A 281 9.17 11.64 7.32
C TYR A 281 8.10 12.69 7.54
N THR A 282 7.63 13.35 6.46
CA THR A 282 6.55 14.35 6.53
C THR A 282 5.53 14.16 5.43
N ALA A 283 4.31 14.60 5.71
CA ALA A 283 3.26 14.80 4.72
C ALA A 283 2.63 16.19 4.91
N THR A 284 2.52 16.94 3.81
CA THR A 284 1.90 18.26 3.77
C THR A 284 0.66 18.20 2.89
N PHE A 285 -0.48 18.65 3.42
CA PHE A 285 -1.79 18.60 2.77
C PHE A 285 -2.67 19.74 3.27
N ILE A 286 -3.82 19.95 2.62
CA ILE A 286 -4.87 20.85 3.12
C ILE A 286 -5.78 20.07 4.05
N HIS A 287 -5.90 20.52 5.29
CA HIS A 287 -6.74 19.86 6.28
C HIS A 287 -8.23 19.96 5.87
N PRO A 288 -8.99 18.84 5.78
CA PRO A 288 -10.30 18.83 5.15
C PRO A 288 -11.34 19.73 5.84
N ARG A 289 -11.27 19.88 7.17
CA ARG A 289 -12.19 20.73 7.93
C ARG A 289 -11.75 22.18 7.95
N THR A 290 -10.51 22.44 8.34
CA THR A 290 -10.03 23.83 8.58
C THR A 290 -9.61 24.55 7.30
N GLN A 291 -9.44 23.81 6.18
CA GLN A 291 -8.94 24.32 4.90
C GLN A 291 -7.56 25.01 4.99
N THR A 292 -6.81 24.74 6.03
CA THR A 292 -5.46 25.25 6.24
C THR A 292 -4.44 24.19 5.83
N GLN A 293 -3.28 24.65 5.36
CA GLN A 293 -2.15 23.77 5.09
C GLN A 293 -1.62 23.19 6.41
N LYS A 294 -1.45 21.87 6.43
CA LYS A 294 -0.92 21.14 7.59
C LYS A 294 0.25 20.26 7.17
N THR A 295 1.32 20.31 7.94
CA THR A 295 2.46 19.42 7.80
C THR A 295 2.57 18.57 9.05
N LEU A 296 2.49 17.24 8.88
CA LEU A 296 2.70 16.28 9.96
C LEU A 296 4.04 15.58 9.77
N LYS A 297 4.68 15.22 10.89
CA LYS A 297 6.02 14.63 10.92
C LYS A 297 6.03 13.38 11.79
N ALA A 298 6.69 12.33 11.30
CA ALA A 298 7.06 11.16 12.10
C ALA A 298 8.54 11.24 12.49
N PRO A 299 8.90 11.09 13.78
CA PRO A 299 10.30 11.05 14.19
C PRO A 299 11.00 9.81 13.59
N LEU A 300 12.29 9.95 13.31
CA LEU A 300 13.13 8.85 12.85
C LEU A 300 13.18 7.75 13.90
N THR A 301 13.23 6.51 13.46
CA THR A 301 13.34 5.33 14.30
C THR A 301 14.73 5.20 14.91
N GLU A 302 14.86 4.49 16.03
CA GLU A 302 16.11 4.33 16.78
C GLU A 302 17.25 3.76 15.93
N ASP A 303 16.96 2.82 15.03
CA ASP A 303 17.95 2.26 14.10
C ASP A 303 18.49 3.31 13.11
N TYR A 304 17.65 4.27 12.68
CA TYR A 304 18.11 5.43 11.91
C TYR A 304 19.00 6.35 12.74
N GLN A 305 18.57 6.66 13.97
CA GLN A 305 19.33 7.52 14.87
C GLN A 305 20.68 6.91 15.21
N SER A 306 20.74 5.61 15.43
CA SER A 306 21.99 4.87 15.69
C SER A 306 22.96 4.94 14.51
N LEU A 307 22.47 4.84 13.26
CA LEU A 307 23.31 4.92 12.07
C LEU A 307 23.78 6.35 11.74
N LEU A 308 22.95 7.34 12.03
CA LEU A 308 23.27 8.75 11.72
C LEU A 308 24.06 9.43 12.83
N GLY A 309 24.10 8.84 14.03
CA GLY A 309 24.83 9.40 15.18
C GLY A 309 24.39 10.83 15.49
N HIS A 310 25.36 11.74 15.69
CA HIS A 310 25.11 13.14 16.04
C HIS A 310 24.56 14.02 14.91
N LEU A 311 24.32 13.46 13.69
CA LEU A 311 23.86 14.23 12.52
C LEU A 311 22.34 14.53 12.54
N VAL A 312 21.60 14.08 13.54
CA VAL A 312 20.11 14.09 13.57
C VAL A 312 19.53 14.92 14.72
N ASN A 313 20.31 15.77 15.36
CA ASN A 313 19.82 16.71 16.39
C ASN A 313 19.30 18.01 15.77
#